data_60f953de2e84a0b3bee9eeaccc130028
#
_entry.id   60f953de2e84a0b3bee9eeaccc130028
#
_cell.length_a   1.000
_cell.length_b   1.000
_cell.length_c   1.000
_cell.angle_alpha   90.00
_cell.angle_beta   90.00
_cell.angle_gamma   90.00
#
_symmetry.space_group_name_H-M   'P 1'
#
loop_
_entity.id
_entity.type
_entity.pdbx_description
1 polymer ?
#
loop_
_entity_poly.entity_id
_entity_poly.type
_entity_poly.pdbx_seq_one_letter_code
_entity_poly.pdbx_strand_id
1 'polypeptide(L)'
;MVEKTYENSDVSEAKKNVRDLKTFGDGDMFQLLCKASSKEEKWMKSTKAMEIPGVGCVVQVTTQQGDNVAEALCFVPGVKIMLNMDTGHKWLKNIDG
;
A
#
# COMPACT_ATOMS: atom_id res chain seq x y z
N MET A 1 17.80 4.16 -6.91
CA MET A 1 18.26 3.20 -5.93
C MET A 1 17.12 2.31 -5.48
N VAL A 2 17.30 1.02 -5.68
CA VAL A 2 16.25 0.03 -5.48
C VAL A 2 15.79 -0.03 -4.01
N GLU A 3 16.73 0.10 -3.08
CA GLU A 3 16.44 0.04 -1.65
C GLU A 3 15.47 1.14 -1.21
N LYS A 4 15.57 2.32 -1.77
CA LYS A 4 14.67 3.42 -1.43
C LYS A 4 13.24 3.11 -1.83
N THR A 5 13.04 2.46 -2.97
CA THR A 5 11.71 2.10 -3.45
C THR A 5 11.06 1.05 -2.55
N TYR A 6 11.83 0.07 -2.09
CA TYR A 6 11.31 -0.97 -1.21
C TYR A 6 10.89 -0.45 0.16
N GLU A 7 11.52 0.61 0.64
CA GLU A 7 11.29 1.10 1.99
C GLU A 7 10.20 2.16 2.09
N ASN A 8 9.80 2.75 0.98
CA ASN A 8 8.75 3.76 1.00
C ASN A 8 7.39 3.12 1.29
N SER A 9 6.68 3.64 2.29
CA SER A 9 5.39 3.09 2.68
C SER A 9 4.24 3.64 1.82
N ASP A 10 4.40 4.85 1.29
CA ASP A 10 3.40 5.48 0.43
C ASP A 10 4.06 6.54 -0.46
N VAL A 11 3.23 7.19 -1.28
CA VAL A 11 3.71 8.21 -2.21
C VAL A 11 4.27 9.43 -1.47
N SER A 12 3.67 9.79 -0.32
CA SER A 12 4.17 10.91 0.47
C SER A 12 5.58 10.65 0.97
N GLU A 13 5.86 9.42 1.42
CA GLU A 13 7.19 9.04 1.86
C GLU A 13 8.16 8.95 0.69
N ALA A 14 7.72 8.38 -0.43
CA ALA A 14 8.52 8.31 -1.64
C ALA A 14 8.94 9.70 -2.12
N LYS A 15 8.07 10.69 -1.98
CA LYS A 15 8.33 12.07 -2.38
C LYS A 15 9.50 12.68 -1.62
N LYS A 16 9.74 12.25 -0.38
CA LYS A 16 10.88 12.72 0.41
C LYS A 16 12.20 12.12 -0.06
N ASN A 17 12.15 10.95 -0.69
CA ASN A 17 13.32 10.16 -1.06
C ASN A 17 13.62 10.18 -2.56
N VAL A 18 12.65 10.57 -3.38
CA VAL A 18 12.77 10.58 -4.84
C VAL A 18 12.59 12.01 -5.34
N ARG A 19 13.66 12.56 -5.92
CA ARG A 19 13.69 13.98 -6.29
C ARG A 19 12.72 14.38 -7.39
N ASP A 20 12.54 13.50 -8.35
CA ASP A 20 11.77 13.79 -9.57
C ASP A 20 10.36 13.24 -9.53
N LEU A 21 9.89 12.83 -8.35
CA LEU A 21 8.53 12.31 -8.20
C LEU A 21 7.52 13.44 -8.40
N LYS A 22 6.63 13.23 -9.36
CA LYS A 22 5.52 14.15 -9.63
C LYS A 22 4.23 13.43 -9.31
N THR A 23 3.28 14.15 -8.71
CA THR A 23 1.99 13.59 -8.34
C THR A 23 0.86 14.46 -8.86
N PHE A 24 -0.30 13.85 -9.00
CA PHE A 24 -1.54 14.53 -9.35
C PHE A 24 -2.64 14.02 -8.41
N GLY A 25 -3.45 14.94 -7.88
CA GLY A 25 -4.45 14.58 -6.89
C GLY A 25 -3.78 14.10 -5.60
N ASP A 26 -4.24 12.97 -5.08
CA ASP A 26 -3.70 12.38 -3.85
C ASP A 26 -2.38 11.62 -4.10
N GLY A 27 -1.98 11.50 -5.34
CA GLY A 27 -0.78 10.76 -5.72
C GLY A 27 -1.00 9.25 -5.79
N ASP A 28 -1.57 8.68 -4.76
CA ASP A 28 -1.91 7.26 -4.71
C ASP A 28 -3.12 7.08 -3.79
N MET A 29 -4.16 6.46 -4.30
CA MET A 29 -5.37 6.20 -3.54
C MET A 29 -5.30 4.89 -2.75
N PHE A 30 -4.30 4.05 -3.03
CA PHE A 30 -4.09 2.83 -2.28
C PHE A 30 -3.37 3.15 -0.98
N GLN A 31 -3.92 2.67 0.13
CA GLN A 31 -3.35 2.86 1.47
C GLN A 31 -2.68 1.56 1.91
N LEU A 32 -1.50 1.68 2.49
CA LEU A 32 -0.73 0.54 2.94
C LEU A 32 -1.38 -0.10 4.16
N LEU A 33 -1.70 -1.39 4.06
CA LEU A 33 -2.21 -2.17 5.20
C LEU A 33 -1.07 -2.89 5.91
N CYS A 34 -0.20 -3.54 5.14
CA CYS A 34 0.98 -4.18 5.71
C CYS A 34 2.07 -4.31 4.66
N LYS A 35 3.31 -4.39 5.11
CA LYS A 35 4.46 -4.52 4.23
C LYS A 35 5.58 -5.26 4.95
N ALA A 36 6.27 -6.12 4.23
CA ALA A 36 7.49 -6.75 4.69
C ALA A 36 8.53 -6.66 3.59
N SER A 37 9.77 -6.46 3.97
CA SER A 37 10.86 -6.37 2.99
C SER A 37 12.17 -6.86 3.58
N SER A 38 13.06 -7.31 2.70
CA SER A 38 14.42 -7.69 3.08
C SER A 38 15.38 -7.08 2.06
N LYS A 39 16.27 -6.22 2.53
CA LYS A 39 17.31 -5.65 1.69
C LYS A 39 18.34 -6.69 1.29
N GLU A 40 18.67 -7.56 2.21
CA GLU A 40 19.68 -8.61 2.00
C GLU A 40 19.24 -9.59 0.93
N GLU A 41 18.00 -10.05 1.03
CA GLU A 41 17.45 -11.02 0.09
C GLU A 41 16.76 -10.36 -1.11
N LYS A 42 16.64 -9.04 -1.09
CA LYS A 42 16.10 -8.23 -2.19
C LYS A 42 14.68 -8.61 -2.57
N TRP A 43 13.79 -8.62 -1.57
CA TRP A 43 12.37 -8.86 -1.84
C TRP A 43 11.50 -7.92 -1.01
N MET A 44 10.26 -7.77 -1.46
CA MET A 44 9.25 -6.99 -0.79
C MET A 44 7.88 -7.59 -1.05
N LYS A 45 7.02 -7.59 -0.03
CA LYS A 45 5.60 -7.93 -0.15
C LYS A 45 4.80 -6.84 0.51
N SER A 46 3.72 -6.41 -0.13
CA SER A 46 2.84 -5.41 0.45
C SER A 46 1.39 -5.70 0.12
N THR A 47 0.50 -5.27 1.01
CA THR A 47 -0.94 -5.31 0.81
C THR A 47 -1.46 -3.91 1.01
N LYS A 48 -2.14 -3.38 0.00
CA LYS A 48 -2.72 -2.05 0.00
C LYS A 48 -4.20 -2.14 -0.32
N ALA A 49 -4.96 -1.13 0.08
CA ALA A 49 -6.37 -1.06 -0.23
C ALA A 49 -6.77 0.35 -0.61
N MET A 50 -7.69 0.44 -1.58
CA MET A 50 -8.34 1.69 -1.96
C MET A 50 -9.81 1.57 -1.57
N GLU A 51 -10.29 2.51 -0.77
CA GLU A 51 -11.67 2.49 -0.32
C GLU A 51 -12.60 3.17 -1.32
N ILE A 52 -13.71 2.49 -1.62
CA ILE A 52 -14.83 3.09 -2.34
C ILE A 52 -15.90 3.31 -1.30
N PRO A 53 -16.12 4.56 -0.83
CA PRO A 53 -16.99 4.82 0.31
C PRO A 53 -18.38 4.21 0.16
N GLY A 54 -18.81 3.50 1.19
CA GLY A 54 -20.13 2.87 1.22
C GLY A 54 -20.27 1.59 0.40
N VAL A 55 -19.21 1.20 -0.32
CA VAL A 55 -19.27 0.06 -1.25
C VAL A 55 -18.31 -1.05 -0.83
N GLY A 56 -17.04 -0.73 -0.67
CA GLY A 56 -16.02 -1.73 -0.33
C GLY A 56 -14.63 -1.23 -0.66
N CYS A 57 -13.70 -2.16 -0.82
CA CYS A 57 -12.31 -1.83 -1.11
C CYS A 57 -11.76 -2.65 -2.27
N VAL A 58 -10.90 -2.02 -3.05
CA VAL A 58 -10.04 -2.73 -4.01
C VAL A 58 -8.75 -3.04 -3.28
N VAL A 59 -8.42 -4.31 -3.16
CA VAL A 59 -7.21 -4.76 -2.46
C VAL A 59 -6.14 -5.13 -3.49
N GLN A 60 -4.95 -4.62 -3.28
CA GLN A 60 -3.80 -4.88 -4.15
C GLN A 60 -2.72 -5.58 -3.35
N VAL A 61 -2.27 -6.71 -3.85
CA VAL A 61 -1.14 -7.44 -3.27
C VAL A 61 0.01 -7.38 -4.25
N THR A 62 1.17 -6.94 -3.79
CA THR A 62 2.37 -6.82 -4.61
C THR A 62 3.48 -7.64 -3.99
N THR A 63 4.16 -8.43 -4.81
CA THR A 63 5.37 -9.14 -4.44
C THR A 63 6.46 -8.75 -5.42
N GLN A 64 7.60 -8.35 -4.90
CA GLN A 64 8.76 -8.00 -5.72
C GLN A 64 9.98 -8.75 -5.22
N GLN A 65 10.70 -9.38 -6.14
CA GLN A 65 11.95 -10.06 -5.83
C GLN A 65 12.96 -9.71 -6.92
N GLY A 66 14.01 -8.96 -6.54
CA GLY A 66 14.94 -8.41 -7.51
C GLY A 66 14.19 -7.53 -8.51
N ASP A 67 14.28 -7.88 -9.79
CA ASP A 67 13.60 -7.16 -10.87
C ASP A 67 12.22 -7.74 -11.22
N ASN A 68 11.81 -8.81 -10.55
CA ASN A 68 10.54 -9.47 -10.81
C ASN A 68 9.45 -8.90 -9.92
N VAL A 69 8.35 -8.49 -10.53
CA VAL A 69 7.18 -7.93 -9.82
C VAL A 69 5.95 -8.72 -10.20
N ALA A 70 5.18 -9.12 -9.19
CA ALA A 70 3.87 -9.73 -9.38
C ALA A 70 2.84 -8.96 -8.58
N GLU A 71 1.70 -8.67 -9.20
CA GLU A 71 0.61 -7.93 -8.57
C GLU A 71 -0.72 -8.62 -8.82
N ALA A 72 -1.61 -8.53 -7.85
CA ALA A 72 -2.98 -9.01 -7.99
C ALA A 72 -3.92 -7.99 -7.38
N LEU A 73 -5.07 -7.80 -7.99
CA LEU A 73 -6.13 -6.91 -7.52
C LEU A 73 -7.39 -7.72 -7.28
N CYS A 74 -8.12 -7.35 -6.23
CA CYS A 74 -9.36 -8.01 -5.87
C CYS A 74 -10.30 -6.98 -5.25
N PHE A 75 -11.56 -6.99 -5.64
CA PHE A 75 -12.56 -6.15 -5.00
C PHE A 75 -13.22 -6.91 -3.85
N VAL A 76 -13.23 -6.31 -2.66
CA VAL A 76 -13.87 -6.86 -1.47
C VAL A 76 -15.05 -5.98 -1.10
N PRO A 77 -16.29 -6.43 -1.29
CA PRO A 77 -17.47 -5.63 -0.97
C PRO A 77 -17.71 -5.56 0.53
N GLY A 78 -18.36 -4.49 0.97
CA GLY A 78 -18.84 -4.35 2.34
C GLY A 78 -17.78 -4.11 3.39
N VAL A 79 -16.58 -3.69 3.01
CA VAL A 79 -15.51 -3.39 3.96
C VAL A 79 -15.05 -1.96 3.79
N LYS A 80 -14.45 -1.42 4.85
CA LYS A 80 -13.85 -0.09 4.86
C LYS A 80 -12.49 -0.16 5.53
N ILE A 81 -11.66 0.85 5.28
CA ILE A 81 -10.34 0.96 5.90
C ILE A 81 -10.50 1.62 7.27
N MET A 82 -9.93 0.99 8.28
CA MET A 82 -9.87 1.53 9.64
C MET A 82 -8.43 1.87 10.00
N LEU A 83 -8.25 2.86 10.84
CA LEU A 83 -6.95 3.31 11.32
C LEU A 83 -6.89 3.17 12.83
N ASN A 84 -5.85 2.50 13.33
CA ASN A 84 -5.52 2.52 14.75
C ASN A 84 -4.69 3.77 15.02
N MET A 85 -5.25 4.71 15.77
CA MET A 85 -4.60 5.99 16.04
C MET A 85 -3.33 5.85 16.86
N ASP A 86 -3.23 4.81 17.70
CA ASP A 86 -2.08 4.61 18.55
C ASP A 86 -0.88 4.01 17.81
N THR A 87 -1.12 3.11 16.87
CA THR A 87 -0.06 2.40 16.16
C THR A 87 0.13 2.88 14.73
N GLY A 88 -0.85 3.57 14.16
CA GLY A 88 -0.84 3.95 12.76
C GLY A 88 -1.16 2.81 11.81
N HIS A 89 -1.45 1.63 12.32
CA HIS A 89 -1.80 0.48 11.50
C HIS A 89 -3.20 0.62 10.92
N LYS A 90 -3.38 0.13 9.69
CA LYS A 90 -4.67 0.12 9.00
C LYS A 90 -5.10 -1.31 8.74
N TRP A 91 -6.41 -1.53 8.78
CA TRP A 91 -7.00 -2.84 8.49
C TRP A 91 -8.36 -2.67 7.87
N LEU A 92 -8.92 -3.77 7.37
CA LEU A 92 -10.25 -3.77 6.79
C LEU A 92 -11.27 -4.25 7.82
N LYS A 93 -12.41 -3.58 7.86
CA LYS A 93 -13.51 -3.88 8.76
C LYS A 93 -14.82 -3.83 7.99
N ASN A 94 -15.80 -4.61 8.40
CA ASN A 94 -17.14 -4.56 7.82
C ASN A 94 -17.73 -3.16 7.98
N ILE A 95 -18.38 -2.66 6.92
CA ILE A 95 -19.03 -1.34 6.95
C ILE A 95 -20.10 -1.30 8.04
N ASP A 96 -20.86 -2.39 8.19
CA ASP A 96 -21.96 -2.47 9.14
C ASP A 96 -21.56 -2.93 10.54
N GLY A 97 -20.30 -3.24 10.74
CA GLY A 97 -19.80 -3.80 11.99
C GLY A 97 -19.11 -2.80 12.93
#